data_cb8f9f0f9fe9d145e16a34cc68417370
#
_entry.id   cb8f9f0f9fe9d145e16a34cc68417370
#
_cell.length_a   1.000
_cell.length_b   1.000
_cell.length_c   1.000
_cell.angle_alpha   90.00
_cell.angle_beta   90.00
_cell.angle_gamma   90.00
#
_symmetry.space_group_name_H-M   'P 1'
#
loop_
_entity.id
_entity.type
_entity.pdbx_description
1 polymer ?
#
loop_
_entity_poly.entity_id
_entity_poly.type
_entity_poly.pdbx_seq_one_letter_code
_entity_poly.pdbx_strand_id
1 'polypeptide(L)'
;MSVRYGLIGCGMMGREHLANIALTGGAHARAIFEPDAEMAAAAARMVPDAEMVASIDDLLAVRDLDCLLIASPNHCHVAQLETIAASVTLPILVEKPLFTDPADLPRIQAFRDAYAAPVWVAMEYRYMPPMQRFLDLVETTTGGIRMLSIVEHRYPFLEKVGNWNRFNSGSGGTLVEKCCHFFDLMRLILKADPVQVMASAGQEVNHLDETYDGRTPDIWDCGYVIVDFDGGARAMLELSMFAEGSEYQEMVHAVGPDGKIEVRIPGPARLWSGPDDRRPTPRIIESPRHPCAPKMTEVPVDEAILAAGDHNGSTYHQHMKFLDVVHGKGAVEVGLEDGIWAVRMGQAAQESARTGMMVTL
;
A
#
# COMPACT_ATOMS: atom_id res chain seq x y z
N MET A 1 -8.07 21.14 -17.56
CA MET A 1 -6.99 21.89 -16.88
C MET A 1 -6.12 20.87 -16.18
N SER A 2 -4.81 21.10 -16.06
CA SER A 2 -3.90 20.22 -15.33
C SER A 2 -4.13 20.35 -13.82
N VAL A 3 -4.23 19.22 -13.11
CA VAL A 3 -4.43 19.18 -11.65
C VAL A 3 -3.13 19.54 -10.92
N ARG A 4 -3.23 20.38 -9.91
CA ARG A 4 -2.11 20.96 -9.16
C ARG A 4 -2.04 20.33 -7.77
N TYR A 5 -1.03 19.50 -7.56
CA TYR A 5 -0.81 18.82 -6.30
C TYR A 5 0.02 19.67 -5.33
N GLY A 6 -0.39 19.71 -4.05
CA GLY A 6 0.48 20.03 -2.93
C GLY A 6 0.99 18.74 -2.29
N LEU A 7 2.31 18.60 -2.13
CA LEU A 7 2.91 17.38 -1.58
C LEU A 7 3.50 17.64 -0.19
N ILE A 8 3.26 16.69 0.72
CA ILE A 8 3.86 16.64 2.05
C ILE A 8 4.72 15.38 2.13
N GLY A 9 6.03 15.54 2.09
CA GLY A 9 7.01 14.45 2.06
C GLY A 9 7.41 14.02 0.65
N CYS A 10 8.72 13.98 0.39
CA CYS A 10 9.31 13.54 -0.88
C CYS A 10 10.46 12.52 -0.68
N GLY A 11 10.32 11.66 0.31
CA GLY A 11 11.15 10.48 0.46
C GLY A 11 11.01 9.52 -0.73
N MET A 12 11.25 8.24 -0.51
CA MET A 12 11.19 7.22 -1.58
C MET A 12 9.82 7.21 -2.28
N MET A 13 8.72 7.08 -1.50
CA MET A 13 7.36 7.05 -2.07
C MET A 13 6.94 8.39 -2.68
N GLY A 14 7.27 9.52 -2.03
CA GLY A 14 6.94 10.83 -2.60
C GLY A 14 7.58 11.04 -3.99
N ARG A 15 8.82 10.59 -4.20
CA ARG A 15 9.47 10.64 -5.53
C ARG A 15 8.84 9.65 -6.53
N GLU A 16 8.41 8.48 -6.09
CA GLU A 16 7.65 7.56 -6.93
C GLU A 16 6.33 8.21 -7.38
N HIS A 17 5.62 8.86 -6.47
CA HIS A 17 4.42 9.63 -6.81
C HIS A 17 4.73 10.75 -7.82
N LEU A 18 5.80 11.52 -7.63
CA LEU A 18 6.18 12.58 -8.58
C LEU A 18 6.42 12.05 -9.99
N ALA A 19 7.12 10.91 -10.13
CA ALA A 19 7.34 10.26 -11.41
C ALA A 19 6.02 9.82 -12.07
N ASN A 20 5.13 9.23 -11.29
CA ASN A 20 3.83 8.75 -11.78
C ASN A 20 2.86 9.91 -12.11
N ILE A 21 2.82 10.98 -11.31
CA ILE A 21 2.05 12.19 -11.60
C ILE A 21 2.46 12.78 -12.96
N ALA A 22 3.77 12.87 -13.22
CA ALA A 22 4.28 13.36 -14.51
C ALA A 22 3.81 12.49 -15.70
N LEU A 23 3.76 11.17 -15.53
CA LEU A 23 3.29 10.25 -16.57
C LEU A 23 1.79 10.39 -16.88
N THR A 24 0.97 10.86 -15.95
CA THR A 24 -0.47 11.03 -16.21
C THR A 24 -0.76 12.05 -17.32
N GLY A 25 0.16 12.99 -17.56
CA GLY A 25 -0.03 14.09 -18.53
C GLY A 25 -1.15 15.08 -18.15
N GLY A 26 -1.88 14.79 -17.07
CA GLY A 26 -3.03 15.58 -16.60
C GLY A 26 -2.81 16.30 -15.28
N ALA A 27 -1.61 16.17 -14.67
CA ALA A 27 -1.32 16.71 -13.36
C ALA A 27 0.16 17.11 -13.20
N HIS A 28 0.47 17.91 -12.19
CA HIS A 28 1.84 18.26 -11.82
C HIS A 28 1.92 18.65 -10.33
N ALA A 29 3.12 18.56 -9.77
CA ALA A 29 3.41 19.13 -8.45
C ALA A 29 3.46 20.64 -8.54
N ARG A 30 2.66 21.35 -7.76
CA ARG A 30 2.63 22.83 -7.69
C ARG A 30 3.50 23.34 -6.54
N ALA A 31 3.43 22.68 -5.39
CA ALA A 31 4.23 23.02 -4.22
C ALA A 31 4.56 21.76 -3.41
N ILE A 32 5.72 21.76 -2.75
CA ILE A 32 6.24 20.62 -2.02
C ILE A 32 6.81 21.09 -0.68
N PHE A 33 6.38 20.45 0.40
CA PHE A 33 7.03 20.50 1.70
C PHE A 33 7.82 19.21 1.96
N GLU A 34 9.14 19.33 2.13
CA GLU A 34 10.05 18.24 2.51
C GLU A 34 11.11 18.80 3.47
N PRO A 35 11.13 18.36 4.74
CA PRO A 35 12.05 18.90 5.73
C PRO A 35 13.50 18.41 5.57
N ASP A 36 13.71 17.23 4.96
CA ASP A 36 15.05 16.73 4.69
C ASP A 36 15.66 17.41 3.47
N ALA A 37 16.82 18.04 3.65
CA ALA A 37 17.44 18.85 2.61
C ALA A 37 17.89 18.04 1.39
N GLU A 38 18.32 16.78 1.57
CA GLU A 38 18.74 15.91 0.48
C GLU A 38 17.53 15.45 -0.34
N MET A 39 16.47 15.03 0.34
CA MET A 39 15.22 14.62 -0.31
C MET A 39 14.55 15.81 -1.02
N ALA A 40 14.55 16.99 -0.40
CA ALA A 40 14.04 18.22 -1.01
C ALA A 40 14.82 18.58 -2.29
N ALA A 41 16.15 18.52 -2.25
CA ALA A 41 16.98 18.76 -3.44
C ALA A 41 16.76 17.68 -4.53
N ALA A 42 16.50 16.43 -4.16
CA ALA A 42 16.17 15.38 -5.11
C ALA A 42 14.82 15.64 -5.79
N ALA A 43 13.79 16.02 -5.02
CA ALA A 43 12.47 16.37 -5.54
C ALA A 43 12.53 17.60 -6.47
N ALA A 44 13.24 18.65 -6.07
CA ALA A 44 13.42 19.86 -6.90
C ALA A 44 14.08 19.59 -8.25
N ARG A 45 14.99 18.60 -8.33
CA ARG A 45 15.56 18.17 -9.62
C ARG A 45 14.55 17.44 -10.51
N MET A 46 13.62 16.70 -9.94
CA MET A 46 12.58 15.99 -10.70
C MET A 46 11.49 16.95 -11.22
N VAL A 47 11.13 17.93 -10.43
CA VAL A 47 10.02 18.87 -10.72
C VAL A 47 10.48 20.33 -10.48
N PRO A 48 11.35 20.87 -11.35
CA PRO A 48 11.97 22.18 -11.15
C PRO A 48 10.98 23.35 -11.12
N ASP A 49 9.77 23.16 -11.64
CA ASP A 49 8.71 24.17 -11.66
C ASP A 49 7.86 24.17 -10.37
N ALA A 50 8.04 23.19 -9.50
CA ALA A 50 7.34 23.14 -8.22
C ALA A 50 7.99 24.07 -7.18
N GLU A 51 7.17 24.75 -6.42
CA GLU A 51 7.61 25.60 -5.32
C GLU A 51 8.01 24.75 -4.11
N MET A 52 9.26 24.87 -3.65
CA MET A 52 9.70 24.26 -2.40
C MET A 52 9.38 25.19 -1.24
N VAL A 53 8.50 24.77 -0.34
CA VAL A 53 8.04 25.59 0.80
C VAL A 53 8.67 25.15 2.11
N ALA A 54 8.72 26.06 3.10
CA ALA A 54 9.44 25.83 4.34
C ALA A 54 8.62 25.11 5.42
N SER A 55 7.29 25.09 5.30
CA SER A 55 6.39 24.46 6.27
C SER A 55 5.12 23.93 5.62
N ILE A 56 4.37 23.09 6.36
CA ILE A 56 3.03 22.66 5.93
C ILE A 56 2.08 23.85 5.86
N ASP A 57 2.19 24.83 6.76
CA ASP A 57 1.36 26.03 6.75
C ASP A 57 1.61 26.85 5.48
N ASP A 58 2.87 26.98 5.05
CA ASP A 58 3.21 27.65 3.77
C ASP A 58 2.62 26.88 2.58
N LEU A 59 2.66 25.54 2.61
CA LEU A 59 2.04 24.72 1.58
C LEU A 59 0.54 24.97 1.50
N LEU A 60 -0.14 24.96 2.63
CA LEU A 60 -1.60 25.15 2.71
C LEU A 60 -2.02 26.60 2.37
N ALA A 61 -1.09 27.57 2.43
CA ALA A 61 -1.31 28.94 1.99
C ALA A 61 -1.22 29.13 0.46
N VAL A 62 -0.72 28.15 -0.29
CA VAL A 62 -0.69 28.18 -1.77
C VAL A 62 -2.12 28.13 -2.31
N ARG A 63 -2.56 29.21 -2.97
CA ARG A 63 -3.97 29.45 -3.29
C ARG A 63 -4.54 28.59 -4.42
N ASP A 64 -3.71 28.00 -5.23
CA ASP A 64 -4.12 27.35 -6.47
C ASP A 64 -3.87 25.83 -6.47
N LEU A 65 -3.90 25.19 -5.29
CA LEU A 65 -3.89 23.73 -5.16
C LEU A 65 -5.27 23.16 -5.47
N ASP A 66 -5.29 22.04 -6.18
CA ASP A 66 -6.50 21.29 -6.48
C ASP A 66 -6.66 20.07 -5.56
N CYS A 67 -5.55 19.51 -5.05
CA CYS A 67 -5.53 18.40 -4.11
C CYS A 67 -4.21 18.32 -3.34
N LEU A 68 -4.17 17.46 -2.32
CA LEU A 68 -3.01 17.21 -1.49
C LEU A 68 -2.59 15.73 -1.57
N LEU A 69 -1.27 15.51 -1.46
CA LEU A 69 -0.67 14.18 -1.31
C LEU A 69 0.17 14.17 -0.04
N ILE A 70 -0.09 13.21 0.85
CA ILE A 70 0.72 12.95 2.04
C ILE A 70 1.55 11.69 1.77
N ALA A 71 2.88 11.83 1.68
CA ALA A 71 3.86 10.75 1.50
C ALA A 71 5.03 10.86 2.50
N SER A 72 4.74 11.38 3.67
CA SER A 72 5.64 11.54 4.82
C SER A 72 5.82 10.22 5.59
N PRO A 73 6.66 10.16 6.63
CA PRO A 73 6.73 9.00 7.53
C PRO A 73 5.38 8.65 8.16
N ASN A 74 5.09 7.36 8.28
CA ASN A 74 3.77 6.83 8.68
C ASN A 74 3.18 7.46 9.94
N HIS A 75 4.01 7.66 10.98
CA HIS A 75 3.58 8.24 12.27
C HIS A 75 3.19 9.74 12.18
N CYS A 76 3.45 10.39 11.06
CA CYS A 76 3.09 11.79 10.85
C CYS A 76 1.68 11.98 10.26
N HIS A 77 1.10 10.94 9.64
CA HIS A 77 -0.12 11.07 8.82
C HIS A 77 -1.28 11.69 9.58
N VAL A 78 -1.57 11.21 10.79
CA VAL A 78 -2.72 11.68 11.58
C VAL A 78 -2.63 13.16 11.91
N ALA A 79 -1.47 13.61 12.42
CA ALA A 79 -1.26 15.01 12.76
C ALA A 79 -1.34 15.92 11.51
N GLN A 80 -0.87 15.44 10.37
CA GLN A 80 -0.94 16.17 9.11
C GLN A 80 -2.37 16.26 8.57
N LEU A 81 -3.15 15.20 8.66
CA LEU A 81 -4.58 15.21 8.31
C LEU A 81 -5.35 16.22 9.18
N GLU A 82 -5.09 16.26 10.49
CA GLU A 82 -5.69 17.25 11.39
C GLU A 82 -5.29 18.69 11.05
N THR A 83 -4.01 18.92 10.74
CA THR A 83 -3.51 20.23 10.31
C THR A 83 -4.19 20.70 9.02
N ILE A 84 -4.34 19.80 8.05
CA ILE A 84 -5.04 20.10 6.79
C ILE A 84 -6.51 20.45 7.09
N ALA A 85 -7.20 19.64 7.89
CA ALA A 85 -8.62 19.86 8.21
C ALA A 85 -8.87 21.20 8.90
N ALA A 86 -7.91 21.68 9.68
CA ALA A 86 -8.01 22.98 10.34
C ALA A 86 -7.81 24.17 9.39
N SER A 87 -7.25 23.95 8.19
CA SER A 87 -6.80 25.02 7.30
C SER A 87 -7.55 25.05 5.97
N VAL A 88 -7.75 23.88 5.31
CA VAL A 88 -8.33 23.79 3.95
C VAL A 88 -9.22 22.58 3.81
N THR A 89 -10.08 22.60 2.77
CA THR A 89 -10.94 21.45 2.42
C THR A 89 -10.67 21.08 0.97
N LEU A 90 -9.66 20.23 0.74
CA LEU A 90 -9.23 19.74 -0.58
C LEU A 90 -9.24 18.22 -0.61
N PRO A 91 -9.42 17.57 -1.78
CA PRO A 91 -9.19 16.16 -1.93
C PRO A 91 -7.79 15.76 -1.45
N ILE A 92 -7.67 14.67 -0.70
CA ILE A 92 -6.41 14.17 -0.15
C ILE A 92 -6.16 12.75 -0.64
N LEU A 93 -4.95 12.49 -1.15
CA LEU A 93 -4.37 11.16 -1.26
C LEU A 93 -3.37 11.01 -0.12
N VAL A 94 -3.58 10.06 0.78
CA VAL A 94 -2.68 9.80 1.92
C VAL A 94 -2.05 8.43 1.81
N GLU A 95 -0.73 8.36 1.99
CA GLU A 95 0.01 7.10 2.01
C GLU A 95 -0.44 6.18 3.15
N LYS A 96 -0.26 4.92 2.90
CA LYS A 96 -0.51 3.85 3.87
C LYS A 96 0.72 3.65 4.81
N PRO A 97 0.54 3.07 5.98
CA PRO A 97 -0.73 2.86 6.67
C PRO A 97 -1.34 4.19 7.11
N LEU A 98 -2.66 4.23 7.21
CA LEU A 98 -3.38 5.46 7.56
C LEU A 98 -2.95 6.03 8.91
N PHE A 99 -2.64 5.16 9.88
CA PHE A 99 -2.08 5.49 11.19
C PHE A 99 -1.22 4.34 11.72
N THR A 100 -0.43 4.58 12.76
CA THR A 100 0.51 3.58 13.31
C THR A 100 0.19 3.19 14.75
N ASP A 101 -0.22 4.15 15.59
CA ASP A 101 -0.54 3.93 16.99
C ASP A 101 -2.04 3.60 17.16
N PRO A 102 -2.41 2.52 17.89
CA PRO A 102 -3.80 2.25 18.22
C PRO A 102 -4.52 3.42 18.90
N ALA A 103 -3.81 4.27 19.64
CA ALA A 103 -4.35 5.46 20.27
C ALA A 103 -4.84 6.53 19.29
N ASP A 104 -4.41 6.47 18.02
CA ASP A 104 -4.84 7.39 16.98
C ASP A 104 -6.20 7.02 16.34
N LEU A 105 -6.74 5.83 16.61
CA LEU A 105 -8.00 5.40 16.03
C LEU A 105 -9.16 6.39 16.30
N PRO A 106 -9.39 6.89 17.53
CA PRO A 106 -10.45 7.88 17.78
C PRO A 106 -10.23 9.19 17.00
N ARG A 107 -8.97 9.61 16.80
CA ARG A 107 -8.62 10.84 16.06
C ARG A 107 -8.96 10.69 14.57
N ILE A 108 -8.60 9.57 13.97
CA ILE A 108 -8.95 9.24 12.58
C ILE A 108 -10.45 9.12 12.38
N GLN A 109 -11.17 8.51 13.33
CA GLN A 109 -12.62 8.43 13.27
C GLN A 109 -13.26 9.84 13.34
N ALA A 110 -12.79 10.70 14.24
CA ALA A 110 -13.25 12.09 14.34
C ALA A 110 -12.94 12.88 13.05
N PHE A 111 -11.75 12.69 12.47
CA PHE A 111 -11.39 13.30 11.18
C PHE A 111 -12.33 12.80 10.07
N ARG A 112 -12.56 11.49 9.95
CA ARG A 112 -13.47 10.88 8.96
C ARG A 112 -14.87 11.49 9.03
N ASP A 113 -15.38 11.68 10.24
CA ASP A 113 -16.75 12.16 10.47
C ASP A 113 -16.90 13.67 10.21
N ALA A 114 -15.81 14.42 10.24
CA ALA A 114 -15.81 15.89 10.12
C ALA A 114 -15.30 16.41 8.77
N TYR A 115 -14.39 15.69 8.08
CA TYR A 115 -13.76 16.20 6.87
C TYR A 115 -14.63 16.01 5.63
N ALA A 116 -14.98 17.11 4.96
CA ALA A 116 -16.00 17.11 3.91
C ALA A 116 -15.47 16.75 2.50
N ALA A 117 -14.16 16.89 2.25
CA ALA A 117 -13.61 16.57 0.94
C ALA A 117 -13.24 15.08 0.81
N PRO A 118 -13.12 14.54 -0.42
CA PRO A 118 -12.69 13.16 -0.63
C PRO A 118 -11.32 12.87 -0.03
N VAL A 119 -11.18 11.73 0.67
CA VAL A 119 -9.90 11.22 1.15
C VAL A 119 -9.69 9.82 0.62
N TRP A 120 -8.57 9.63 -0.07
CA TRP A 120 -8.14 8.36 -0.64
C TRP A 120 -6.92 7.83 0.11
N VAL A 121 -7.01 6.62 0.64
CA VAL A 121 -5.87 5.94 1.27
C VAL A 121 -5.13 5.10 0.23
N ALA A 122 -3.81 5.23 0.14
CA ALA A 122 -2.99 4.65 -0.91
C ALA A 122 -2.80 3.13 -0.76
N MET A 123 -3.88 2.35 -0.72
CA MET A 123 -3.84 0.88 -0.82
C MET A 123 -3.70 0.47 -2.29
N GLU A 124 -2.59 0.85 -2.89
CA GLU A 124 -2.37 0.84 -4.34
C GLU A 124 -2.32 -0.57 -4.96
N TYR A 125 -2.02 -1.62 -4.20
CA TYR A 125 -1.92 -3.00 -4.70
C TYR A 125 -3.18 -3.47 -5.43
N ARG A 126 -4.33 -2.89 -5.11
CA ARG A 126 -5.58 -3.09 -5.85
C ARG A 126 -5.43 -2.80 -7.34
N TYR A 127 -4.55 -1.85 -7.71
CA TYR A 127 -4.46 -1.26 -9.07
C TYR A 127 -3.33 -1.85 -9.92
N MET A 128 -2.57 -2.81 -9.43
CA MET A 128 -1.66 -3.58 -10.30
C MET A 128 -2.47 -4.24 -11.42
N PRO A 129 -2.12 -4.07 -12.70
CA PRO A 129 -2.88 -4.65 -13.82
C PRO A 129 -3.16 -6.15 -13.66
N PRO A 130 -2.20 -7.01 -13.22
CA PRO A 130 -2.49 -8.42 -12.98
C PRO A 130 -3.48 -8.63 -11.81
N MET A 131 -3.46 -7.78 -10.77
CA MET A 131 -4.44 -7.86 -9.67
C MET A 131 -5.83 -7.44 -10.14
N GLN A 132 -5.95 -6.39 -10.93
CA GLN A 132 -7.23 -6.00 -11.52
C GLN A 132 -7.80 -7.14 -12.39
N ARG A 133 -6.96 -7.79 -13.19
CA ARG A 133 -7.39 -8.95 -13.98
C ARG A 133 -7.84 -10.14 -13.11
N PHE A 134 -7.16 -10.37 -11.98
CA PHE A 134 -7.57 -11.36 -10.99
C PHE A 134 -8.96 -11.02 -10.41
N LEU A 135 -9.17 -9.76 -10.00
CA LEU A 135 -10.44 -9.28 -9.45
C LEU A 135 -11.61 -9.43 -10.43
N ASP A 136 -11.38 -9.19 -11.72
CA ASP A 136 -12.40 -9.38 -12.77
C ASP A 136 -12.85 -10.85 -12.93
N LEU A 137 -11.95 -11.80 -12.65
CA LEU A 137 -12.17 -13.22 -12.94
C LEU A 137 -12.51 -14.05 -11.69
N VAL A 138 -12.15 -13.59 -10.50
CA VAL A 138 -12.15 -14.41 -9.28
C VAL A 138 -13.52 -15.00 -8.96
N GLU A 139 -14.58 -14.22 -9.05
CA GLU A 139 -15.94 -14.66 -8.73
C GLU A 139 -16.43 -15.73 -9.70
N THR A 140 -16.26 -15.49 -11.01
CA THR A 140 -16.72 -16.42 -12.05
C THR A 140 -15.89 -17.69 -12.11
N THR A 141 -14.59 -17.61 -11.80
CA THR A 141 -13.72 -18.81 -11.83
C THR A 141 -13.93 -19.70 -10.60
N THR A 142 -14.24 -19.10 -9.45
CA THR A 142 -14.38 -19.86 -8.19
C THR A 142 -15.81 -20.29 -7.89
N GLY A 143 -16.82 -19.61 -8.44
CA GLY A 143 -18.24 -19.82 -8.07
C GLY A 143 -18.55 -19.38 -6.63
N GLY A 144 -17.81 -18.39 -6.14
CA GLY A 144 -17.86 -17.88 -4.77
C GLY A 144 -16.69 -18.36 -3.90
N ILE A 145 -15.97 -17.42 -3.35
CA ILE A 145 -14.70 -17.68 -2.65
C ILE A 145 -14.96 -18.31 -1.27
N ARG A 146 -14.19 -19.36 -0.93
CA ARG A 146 -14.19 -20.01 0.39
C ARG A 146 -12.84 -19.89 1.10
N MET A 147 -11.76 -19.91 0.32
CA MET A 147 -10.40 -19.79 0.84
C MET A 147 -9.62 -18.78 -0.03
N LEU A 148 -8.90 -17.92 0.62
CA LEU A 148 -7.99 -16.95 -0.01
C LEU A 148 -6.61 -17.11 0.62
N SER A 149 -5.55 -17.14 -0.18
CA SER A 149 -4.19 -17.10 0.32
C SER A 149 -3.41 -16.01 -0.39
N ILE A 150 -2.64 -15.26 0.38
CA ILE A 150 -1.73 -14.22 -0.10
C ILE A 150 -0.35 -14.58 0.40
N VAL A 151 0.63 -14.57 -0.49
CA VAL A 151 2.04 -14.84 -0.18
C VAL A 151 2.86 -13.66 -0.68
N GLU A 152 3.73 -13.15 0.18
CA GLU A 152 4.75 -12.19 -0.23
C GLU A 152 6.14 -12.69 0.19
N HIS A 153 6.99 -12.89 -0.81
CA HIS A 153 8.40 -13.23 -0.68
C HIS A 153 9.24 -12.11 -1.27
N ARG A 154 9.82 -11.29 -0.39
CA ARG A 154 10.45 -10.04 -0.81
C ARG A 154 11.79 -9.78 -0.12
N TYR A 155 12.42 -8.68 -0.54
CA TYR A 155 13.58 -8.07 0.09
C TYR A 155 13.24 -7.35 1.41
N PRO A 156 14.25 -7.13 2.29
CA PRO A 156 14.07 -6.41 3.55
C PRO A 156 13.56 -4.98 3.35
N PHE A 157 13.06 -4.36 4.41
CA PHE A 157 12.77 -2.93 4.38
C PHE A 157 14.02 -2.12 4.02
N LEU A 158 13.88 -1.32 2.97
CA LEU A 158 14.93 -0.39 2.54
C LEU A 158 15.15 0.70 3.58
N GLU A 159 16.36 1.27 3.57
CA GLU A 159 16.71 2.40 4.42
C GLU A 159 15.84 3.63 4.09
N LYS A 160 15.37 4.30 5.13
CA LYS A 160 14.60 5.56 5.03
C LYS A 160 15.24 6.62 5.92
N VAL A 161 15.02 7.89 5.59
CA VAL A 161 15.51 9.03 6.36
C VAL A 161 15.17 8.87 7.83
N GLY A 162 16.18 8.96 8.72
CA GLY A 162 16.00 8.81 10.16
C GLY A 162 15.65 7.39 10.63
N ASN A 163 15.69 6.40 9.75
CA ASN A 163 15.48 4.98 10.07
C ASN A 163 14.20 4.66 10.86
N TRP A 164 13.18 5.53 10.73
CA TRP A 164 11.92 5.42 11.45
C TRP A 164 11.21 4.07 11.20
N ASN A 165 11.40 3.50 10.02
CA ASN A 165 10.82 2.21 9.62
C ASN A 165 11.51 0.98 10.23
N ARG A 166 12.55 1.17 11.04
CA ARG A 166 13.18 0.13 11.84
C ARG A 166 12.47 -0.11 13.19
N PHE A 167 11.49 0.76 13.52
CA PHE A 167 10.84 0.75 14.82
C PHE A 167 9.32 0.71 14.70
N ASN A 168 8.70 -0.15 15.52
CA ASN A 168 7.23 -0.23 15.61
C ASN A 168 6.61 1.13 15.94
N SER A 169 7.31 1.95 16.76
CA SER A 169 6.84 3.30 17.13
C SER A 169 6.73 4.25 15.94
N GLY A 170 7.51 4.05 14.88
CA GLY A 170 7.47 4.88 13.68
C GLY A 170 6.63 4.28 12.55
N SER A 171 6.69 2.95 12.42
CA SER A 171 6.07 2.23 11.30
C SER A 171 4.68 1.66 11.61
N GLY A 172 4.36 1.42 12.88
CA GLY A 172 3.23 0.61 13.31
C GLY A 172 3.56 -0.89 13.37
N GLY A 173 4.78 -1.27 12.99
CA GLY A 173 5.25 -2.65 12.86
C GLY A 173 4.97 -3.27 11.49
N THR A 174 5.68 -4.33 11.17
CA THR A 174 5.67 -4.95 9.84
C THR A 174 4.28 -5.40 9.39
N LEU A 175 3.47 -5.99 10.30
CA LEU A 175 2.13 -6.43 9.95
C LEU A 175 1.14 -5.27 9.77
N VAL A 176 1.49 -4.05 10.18
CA VAL A 176 0.76 -2.82 9.86
C VAL A 176 1.35 -2.16 8.62
N GLU A 177 2.65 -1.81 8.62
CA GLU A 177 3.26 -1.04 7.53
C GLU A 177 3.20 -1.75 6.19
N LYS A 178 3.55 -3.04 6.16
CA LYS A 178 3.59 -3.81 4.91
C LYS A 178 2.28 -4.54 4.66
N CYS A 179 1.75 -5.21 5.67
CA CYS A 179 0.64 -6.12 5.44
C CYS A 179 -0.73 -5.42 5.34
N CYS A 180 -0.82 -4.10 5.61
CA CYS A 180 -2.07 -3.36 5.37
C CYS A 180 -2.58 -3.49 3.92
N HIS A 181 -1.69 -3.56 2.92
CA HIS A 181 -2.08 -3.84 1.54
C HIS A 181 -2.80 -5.17 1.38
N PHE A 182 -2.34 -6.21 2.09
CA PHE A 182 -2.91 -7.55 1.99
C PHE A 182 -4.20 -7.68 2.77
N PHE A 183 -4.30 -7.03 3.92
CA PHE A 183 -5.56 -6.97 4.68
C PHE A 183 -6.64 -6.19 3.92
N ASP A 184 -6.25 -5.14 3.22
CA ASP A 184 -7.11 -4.42 2.31
C ASP A 184 -7.58 -5.31 1.15
N LEU A 185 -6.66 -6.04 0.50
CA LEU A 185 -7.00 -6.99 -0.57
C LEU A 185 -7.89 -8.12 -0.07
N MET A 186 -7.70 -8.63 1.16
CA MET A 186 -8.58 -9.66 1.72
C MET A 186 -10.03 -9.17 1.80
N ARG A 187 -10.26 -7.95 2.33
CA ARG A 187 -11.61 -7.37 2.42
C ARG A 187 -12.21 -7.10 1.03
N LEU A 188 -11.41 -6.57 0.11
CA LEU A 188 -11.83 -6.29 -1.26
C LEU A 188 -12.25 -7.57 -2.01
N ILE A 189 -11.42 -8.62 -1.93
CA ILE A 189 -11.64 -9.88 -2.65
C ILE A 189 -12.81 -10.66 -2.06
N LEU A 190 -12.87 -10.76 -0.72
CA LEU A 190 -13.91 -11.53 -0.03
C LEU A 190 -15.23 -10.77 0.11
N LYS A 191 -15.21 -9.44 -0.02
CA LYS A 191 -16.38 -8.55 0.16
C LYS A 191 -17.09 -8.79 1.50
N ALA A 192 -16.29 -9.03 2.55
CA ALA A 192 -16.75 -9.37 3.90
C ALA A 192 -15.86 -8.69 4.93
N ASP A 193 -16.36 -8.53 6.15
CA ASP A 193 -15.60 -7.99 7.26
C ASP A 193 -14.89 -9.11 8.04
N PRO A 194 -13.65 -8.86 8.53
CA PRO A 194 -12.92 -9.84 9.33
C PRO A 194 -13.55 -9.97 10.72
N VAL A 195 -13.55 -11.19 11.26
CA VAL A 195 -14.13 -11.53 12.56
C VAL A 195 -13.05 -11.79 13.60
N GLN A 196 -12.02 -12.53 13.20
CA GLN A 196 -10.93 -12.90 14.11
C GLN A 196 -9.63 -13.14 13.37
N VAL A 197 -8.52 -12.94 14.08
CA VAL A 197 -7.16 -13.05 13.54
C VAL A 197 -6.32 -13.95 14.44
N MET A 198 -5.56 -14.87 13.83
CA MET A 198 -4.51 -15.65 14.48
C MET A 198 -3.21 -15.43 13.71
N ALA A 199 -2.09 -15.21 14.42
CA ALA A 199 -0.80 -14.98 13.79
C ALA A 199 0.36 -15.61 14.56
N SER A 200 1.43 -15.93 13.79
CA SER A 200 2.76 -16.28 14.30
C SER A 200 3.77 -15.51 13.46
N ALA A 201 4.60 -14.67 14.08
CA ALA A 201 5.55 -13.81 13.38
C ALA A 201 6.77 -13.52 14.28
N GLY A 202 7.88 -13.16 13.66
CA GLY A 202 9.12 -12.86 14.36
C GLY A 202 10.10 -12.06 13.52
N GLN A 203 11.23 -11.67 14.17
CA GLN A 203 12.41 -11.12 13.53
C GLN A 203 13.50 -12.21 13.57
N GLU A 204 13.80 -12.80 12.41
CA GLU A 204 14.61 -14.00 12.33
C GLU A 204 15.94 -13.80 11.57
N VAL A 205 15.98 -12.89 10.60
CA VAL A 205 17.11 -12.76 9.67
C VAL A 205 17.59 -11.32 9.51
N ASN A 206 16.69 -10.35 9.33
CA ASN A 206 17.05 -9.00 8.95
C ASN A 206 17.21 -8.07 10.15
N HIS A 207 18.13 -7.10 10.04
CA HIS A 207 18.30 -5.98 10.97
C HIS A 207 18.68 -6.39 12.40
N LEU A 208 19.20 -7.62 12.61
CA LEU A 208 19.57 -8.16 13.92
C LEU A 208 20.81 -7.49 14.52
N ASP A 209 21.74 -7.08 13.66
CA ASP A 209 23.04 -6.48 14.06
C ASP A 209 23.04 -4.95 13.91
N GLU A 210 21.87 -4.34 13.56
CA GLU A 210 21.74 -2.90 13.40
C GLU A 210 21.49 -2.21 14.75
N THR A 211 22.01 -0.98 14.89
CA THR A 211 21.77 -0.14 16.07
C THR A 211 21.65 1.32 15.64
N TYR A 212 20.60 2.00 16.07
CA TYR A 212 20.29 3.39 15.78
C TYR A 212 20.05 4.16 17.08
N ASP A 213 20.94 5.11 17.41
CA ASP A 213 20.90 5.87 18.66
C ASP A 213 20.79 4.97 19.92
N GLY A 214 21.52 3.84 19.91
CA GLY A 214 21.51 2.85 21.00
C GLY A 214 20.28 1.94 21.06
N ARG A 215 19.38 2.01 20.07
CA ARG A 215 18.20 1.16 19.95
C ARG A 215 18.41 0.10 18.86
N THR A 216 18.05 -1.13 19.13
CA THR A 216 17.97 -2.20 18.13
C THR A 216 16.61 -2.17 17.43
N PRO A 217 16.55 -2.42 16.10
CA PRO A 217 15.30 -2.60 15.39
C PRO A 217 14.36 -3.61 16.06
N ASP A 218 13.05 -3.28 16.09
CA ASP A 218 12.03 -4.12 16.73
C ASP A 218 10.91 -4.56 15.75
N ILE A 219 11.17 -4.42 14.44
CA ILE A 219 10.25 -4.86 13.38
C ILE A 219 10.49 -6.34 13.05
N TRP A 220 9.42 -7.04 12.67
CA TRP A 220 9.47 -8.43 12.24
C TRP A 220 9.78 -8.54 10.75
N ASP A 221 10.29 -9.69 10.33
CA ASP A 221 10.67 -9.95 8.93
C ASP A 221 10.03 -11.20 8.33
N CYS A 222 9.26 -11.97 9.13
CA CYS A 222 8.46 -13.08 8.64
C CYS A 222 7.21 -13.31 9.49
N GLY A 223 6.22 -14.00 8.91
CA GLY A 223 5.04 -14.41 9.65
C GLY A 223 3.96 -15.05 8.81
N TYR A 224 3.08 -15.74 9.52
CA TYR A 224 1.83 -16.30 9.02
C TYR A 224 0.66 -15.66 9.75
N VAL A 225 -0.37 -15.27 9.00
CA VAL A 225 -1.61 -14.72 9.56
C VAL A 225 -2.79 -15.47 8.97
N ILE A 226 -3.72 -15.90 9.81
CA ILE A 226 -5.01 -16.47 9.41
C ILE A 226 -6.11 -15.51 9.87
N VAL A 227 -7.04 -15.21 8.98
CA VAL A 227 -8.19 -14.33 9.24
C VAL A 227 -9.46 -15.06 8.85
N ASP A 228 -10.40 -15.17 9.78
CA ASP A 228 -11.76 -15.61 9.50
C ASP A 228 -12.66 -14.40 9.21
N PHE A 229 -13.53 -14.55 8.23
CA PHE A 229 -14.44 -13.51 7.75
C PHE A 229 -15.90 -13.88 7.95
N ASP A 230 -16.77 -12.87 8.04
CA ASP A 230 -18.21 -13.07 8.00
C ASP A 230 -18.62 -13.91 6.78
N GLY A 231 -19.64 -14.75 6.95
CA GLY A 231 -20.05 -15.67 5.91
C GLY A 231 -19.19 -16.95 5.77
N GLY A 232 -18.16 -17.11 6.64
CA GLY A 232 -17.38 -18.34 6.79
C GLY A 232 -16.22 -18.50 5.80
N ALA A 233 -15.90 -17.51 4.98
CA ALA A 233 -14.67 -17.48 4.21
C ALA A 233 -13.47 -17.25 5.15
N ARG A 234 -12.30 -17.75 4.73
CA ARG A 234 -11.04 -17.55 5.49
C ARG A 234 -9.89 -17.21 4.58
N ALA A 235 -9.00 -16.35 5.10
CA ALA A 235 -7.81 -15.93 4.39
C ALA A 235 -6.54 -16.28 5.16
N MET A 236 -5.44 -16.46 4.44
CA MET A 236 -4.11 -16.64 4.99
C MET A 236 -3.15 -15.65 4.32
N LEU A 237 -2.25 -15.10 5.11
CA LEU A 237 -1.08 -14.36 4.65
C LEU A 237 0.18 -15.10 5.08
N GLU A 238 1.11 -15.28 4.14
CA GLU A 238 2.49 -15.69 4.37
C GLU A 238 3.39 -14.53 3.97
N LEU A 239 4.24 -14.06 4.89
CA LEU A 239 5.22 -13.00 4.64
C LEU A 239 6.63 -13.54 4.90
N SER A 240 7.54 -13.34 3.96
CA SER A 240 8.99 -13.45 4.17
C SER A 240 9.69 -12.25 3.55
N MET A 241 10.50 -11.54 4.35
CA MET A 241 11.28 -10.39 3.92
C MET A 241 12.78 -10.74 3.75
N PHE A 242 13.09 -12.00 3.51
CA PHE A 242 14.42 -12.53 3.20
C PHE A 242 14.36 -13.59 2.08
N ALA A 243 13.46 -13.35 1.13
CA ALA A 243 13.22 -14.24 -0.01
C ALA A 243 13.23 -13.46 -1.34
N GLU A 244 14.10 -12.47 -1.46
CA GLU A 244 14.25 -11.56 -2.60
C GLU A 244 14.61 -12.25 -3.91
N GLY A 245 15.13 -13.47 -3.84
CA GLY A 245 15.43 -14.29 -5.01
C GLY A 245 14.23 -15.04 -5.59
N SER A 246 13.03 -14.85 -5.08
CA SER A 246 11.82 -15.50 -5.57
C SER A 246 11.45 -15.02 -6.97
N GLU A 247 11.05 -15.93 -7.85
CA GLU A 247 10.56 -15.60 -9.20
C GLU A 247 9.37 -14.65 -9.17
N TYR A 248 8.45 -14.85 -8.20
CA TYR A 248 7.30 -13.98 -7.98
C TYR A 248 7.31 -13.50 -6.53
N GLN A 249 7.22 -12.20 -6.36
CA GLN A 249 7.19 -11.58 -5.05
C GLN A 249 5.82 -11.72 -4.41
N GLU A 250 4.74 -11.42 -5.15
CA GLU A 250 3.39 -11.56 -4.66
C GLU A 250 2.66 -12.70 -5.39
N MET A 251 1.99 -13.54 -4.62
CA MET A 251 1.11 -14.59 -5.13
C MET A 251 -0.21 -14.54 -4.38
N VAL A 252 -1.32 -14.39 -5.11
CA VAL A 252 -2.66 -14.43 -4.52
C VAL A 252 -3.44 -15.53 -5.20
N HIS A 253 -4.08 -16.40 -4.42
CA HIS A 253 -4.96 -17.41 -4.96
C HIS A 253 -6.25 -17.57 -4.16
N ALA A 254 -7.34 -17.73 -4.87
CA ALA A 254 -8.66 -17.95 -4.32
C ALA A 254 -9.23 -19.31 -4.80
N VAL A 255 -9.94 -19.97 -3.90
CA VAL A 255 -10.55 -21.27 -4.15
C VAL A 255 -12.02 -21.23 -3.75
N GLY A 256 -12.86 -21.78 -4.61
CA GLY A 256 -14.28 -21.95 -4.37
C GLY A 256 -14.83 -23.25 -4.98
N PRO A 257 -16.15 -23.44 -4.99
CA PRO A 257 -16.77 -24.68 -5.43
C PRO A 257 -16.49 -25.05 -6.89
N ASP A 258 -16.31 -24.05 -7.79
CA ASP A 258 -16.15 -24.28 -9.21
C ASP A 258 -14.69 -24.35 -9.66
N GLY A 259 -13.75 -23.84 -8.86
CA GLY A 259 -12.34 -23.90 -9.21
C GLY A 259 -11.44 -23.04 -8.34
N LYS A 260 -10.24 -22.83 -8.86
CA LYS A 260 -9.19 -22.02 -8.27
C LYS A 260 -8.71 -21.00 -9.31
N ILE A 261 -8.36 -19.79 -8.85
CA ILE A 261 -7.63 -18.79 -9.64
C ILE A 261 -6.40 -18.32 -8.87
N GLU A 262 -5.32 -18.07 -9.59
CA GLU A 262 -4.06 -17.55 -9.05
C GLU A 262 -3.61 -16.33 -9.85
N VAL A 263 -3.04 -15.33 -9.16
CA VAL A 263 -2.21 -14.30 -9.76
C VAL A 263 -0.81 -14.39 -9.18
N ARG A 264 0.20 -14.27 -10.02
CA ARG A 264 1.62 -14.27 -9.66
C ARG A 264 2.25 -13.01 -10.22
N ILE A 265 2.86 -12.22 -9.35
CA ILE A 265 3.39 -10.88 -9.65
C ILE A 265 4.87 -10.85 -9.26
N PRO A 266 5.80 -10.59 -10.19
CA PRO A 266 7.21 -10.50 -9.87
C PRO A 266 7.54 -9.20 -9.12
N GLY A 267 8.64 -9.20 -8.37
CA GLY A 267 9.17 -8.03 -7.67
C GLY A 267 9.58 -6.89 -8.61
N PRO A 268 10.06 -5.78 -8.06
CA PRO A 268 10.45 -4.59 -8.82
C PRO A 268 11.49 -4.89 -9.90
N ALA A 269 11.30 -4.33 -11.09
CA ALA A 269 12.20 -4.57 -12.23
C ALA A 269 13.67 -4.20 -11.93
N ARG A 270 13.87 -3.08 -11.19
CA ARG A 270 15.22 -2.60 -10.84
C ARG A 270 15.99 -3.51 -9.87
N LEU A 271 15.31 -4.39 -9.15
CA LEU A 271 15.91 -5.34 -8.21
C LEU A 271 16.07 -6.74 -8.80
N TRP A 272 15.56 -6.95 -10.02
CA TRP A 272 15.70 -8.23 -10.69
C TRP A 272 17.13 -8.43 -11.20
N SER A 273 17.73 -9.56 -10.84
CA SER A 273 19.09 -9.96 -11.25
C SER A 273 19.13 -11.42 -11.70
N GLY A 274 18.07 -11.88 -12.34
CA GLY A 274 17.96 -13.25 -12.85
C GLY A 274 18.93 -13.51 -14.04
N PRO A 275 19.17 -14.79 -14.39
CA PRO A 275 20.24 -15.20 -15.30
C PRO A 275 20.16 -14.62 -16.72
N ASP A 276 19.01 -14.15 -17.16
CA ASP A 276 18.82 -13.61 -18.51
C ASP A 276 18.43 -12.13 -18.53
N ASP A 277 18.61 -11.41 -17.43
CA ASP A 277 18.12 -10.03 -17.22
C ASP A 277 16.63 -9.83 -17.56
N ARG A 278 15.88 -10.92 -17.72
CA ARG A 278 14.45 -10.90 -18.02
C ARG A 278 13.64 -11.12 -16.76
N ARG A 279 13.02 -10.06 -16.30
CA ARG A 279 12.02 -10.13 -15.25
C ARG A 279 10.84 -10.99 -15.73
N PRO A 280 10.29 -11.92 -14.92
CA PRO A 280 9.11 -12.67 -15.27
C PRO A 280 7.91 -11.75 -15.58
N THR A 281 7.08 -12.18 -16.52
CA THR A 281 5.80 -11.51 -16.77
C THR A 281 4.78 -11.95 -15.72
N PRO A 282 3.97 -11.04 -15.16
CA PRO A 282 2.86 -11.42 -14.30
C PRO A 282 1.91 -12.41 -14.98
N ARG A 283 1.32 -13.34 -14.20
CA ARG A 283 0.48 -14.42 -14.75
C ARG A 283 -0.79 -14.60 -13.96
N ILE A 284 -1.88 -14.92 -14.68
CA ILE A 284 -3.13 -15.44 -14.13
C ILE A 284 -3.22 -16.93 -14.50
N ILE A 285 -3.58 -17.76 -13.53
CA ILE A 285 -3.81 -19.20 -13.73
C ILE A 285 -5.22 -19.54 -13.25
N GLU A 286 -6.08 -19.85 -14.22
CA GLU A 286 -7.46 -20.33 -13.97
C GLU A 286 -7.45 -21.85 -13.95
N SER A 287 -7.91 -22.48 -12.89
CA SER A 287 -7.93 -23.93 -12.70
C SER A 287 -9.34 -24.41 -12.36
N PRO A 288 -10.21 -24.56 -13.37
CA PRO A 288 -11.57 -25.04 -13.15
C PRO A 288 -11.58 -26.49 -12.65
N ARG A 289 -12.60 -26.87 -11.87
CA ARG A 289 -12.78 -28.27 -11.45
C ARG A 289 -13.19 -29.18 -12.61
N HIS A 290 -13.94 -28.64 -13.56
CA HIS A 290 -14.47 -29.37 -14.70
C HIS A 290 -14.51 -28.50 -15.96
N PRO A 291 -13.75 -28.85 -17.03
CA PRO A 291 -12.71 -29.89 -17.07
C PRO A 291 -11.50 -29.53 -16.24
N CYS A 292 -10.79 -30.50 -15.67
CA CYS A 292 -9.57 -30.28 -14.87
C CYS A 292 -8.38 -29.92 -15.78
N ALA A 293 -8.38 -28.71 -16.33
CA ALA A 293 -7.34 -28.22 -17.22
C ALA A 293 -7.01 -26.76 -16.90
N PRO A 294 -5.86 -26.47 -16.28
CA PRO A 294 -5.47 -25.10 -15.98
C PRO A 294 -5.17 -24.33 -17.27
N LYS A 295 -5.59 -23.05 -17.29
CA LYS A 295 -5.28 -22.09 -18.33
C LYS A 295 -4.43 -20.99 -17.73
N MET A 296 -3.29 -20.72 -18.33
CA MET A 296 -2.39 -19.63 -17.95
C MET A 296 -2.48 -18.48 -18.95
N THR A 297 -2.51 -17.24 -18.45
CA THR A 297 -2.52 -16.02 -19.24
C THR A 297 -1.48 -15.07 -18.68
N GLU A 298 -0.61 -14.53 -19.51
CA GLU A 298 0.30 -13.45 -19.15
C GLU A 298 -0.42 -12.11 -19.15
N VAL A 299 -0.04 -11.24 -18.21
CA VAL A 299 -0.59 -9.89 -18.07
C VAL A 299 0.58 -8.89 -18.08
N PRO A 300 1.09 -8.52 -19.24
CA PRO A 300 2.20 -7.58 -19.34
C PRO A 300 1.78 -6.20 -18.82
N VAL A 301 2.73 -5.49 -18.21
CA VAL A 301 2.59 -4.10 -17.79
C VAL A 301 3.45 -3.23 -18.71
N ASP A 302 2.98 -2.03 -19.03
CA ASP A 302 3.72 -1.08 -19.86
C ASP A 302 5.09 -0.74 -19.25
N GLU A 303 6.14 -0.75 -20.07
CA GLU A 303 7.51 -0.56 -19.61
C GLU A 303 7.77 0.84 -19.03
N ALA A 304 7.12 1.89 -19.57
CA ALA A 304 7.28 3.24 -19.05
C ALA A 304 6.65 3.38 -17.67
N ILE A 305 5.52 2.69 -17.45
CA ILE A 305 4.86 2.65 -16.14
C ILE A 305 5.69 1.84 -15.14
N LEU A 306 6.28 0.71 -15.57
CA LEU A 306 7.19 -0.07 -14.72
C LEU A 306 8.45 0.71 -14.31
N ALA A 307 8.96 1.55 -15.21
CA ALA A 307 10.13 2.38 -14.92
C ALA A 307 9.86 3.53 -13.94
N ALA A 308 8.59 3.88 -13.72
CA ALA A 308 8.19 4.98 -12.84
C ALA A 308 8.06 4.59 -11.37
N GLY A 309 8.13 3.29 -11.03
CA GLY A 309 8.01 2.84 -9.64
C GLY A 309 8.11 1.33 -9.46
N ASP A 310 8.11 0.92 -8.19
CA ASP A 310 8.37 -0.46 -7.78
C ASP A 310 7.11 -1.35 -7.69
N HIS A 311 5.92 -0.79 -7.89
CA HIS A 311 4.64 -1.45 -7.55
C HIS A 311 3.86 -1.90 -8.79
N ASN A 312 4.55 -2.37 -9.84
CA ASN A 312 3.92 -2.93 -11.05
C ASN A 312 2.89 -1.98 -11.70
N GLY A 313 3.12 -0.66 -11.62
CA GLY A 313 2.26 0.36 -12.21
C GLY A 313 1.04 0.74 -11.36
N SER A 314 0.86 0.18 -10.19
CA SER A 314 -0.30 0.48 -9.34
C SER A 314 -0.39 1.97 -8.96
N THR A 315 0.74 2.60 -8.63
CA THR A 315 0.82 4.03 -8.30
C THR A 315 0.30 4.91 -9.46
N TYR A 316 0.68 4.59 -10.70
CA TYR A 316 0.16 5.29 -11.89
C TYR A 316 -1.36 5.14 -12.01
N HIS A 317 -1.88 3.92 -11.94
CA HIS A 317 -3.32 3.66 -12.09
C HIS A 317 -4.12 4.26 -10.93
N GLN A 318 -3.57 4.28 -9.71
CA GLN A 318 -4.16 4.98 -8.57
C GLN A 318 -4.30 6.48 -8.84
N HIS A 319 -3.22 7.12 -9.34
CA HIS A 319 -3.28 8.54 -9.69
C HIS A 319 -4.33 8.82 -10.78
N MET A 320 -4.43 7.99 -11.82
CA MET A 320 -5.45 8.17 -12.86
C MET A 320 -6.87 8.18 -12.26
N LYS A 321 -7.17 7.25 -11.36
CA LYS A 321 -8.46 7.19 -10.66
C LYS A 321 -8.67 8.35 -9.68
N PHE A 322 -7.63 8.73 -8.95
CA PHE A 322 -7.70 9.88 -8.04
C PHE A 322 -7.93 11.20 -8.78
N LEU A 323 -7.33 11.39 -9.96
CA LEU A 323 -7.61 12.53 -10.83
C LEU A 323 -9.08 12.61 -11.25
N ASP A 324 -9.74 11.49 -11.51
CA ASP A 324 -11.16 11.46 -11.77
C ASP A 324 -11.98 11.92 -10.56
N VAL A 325 -11.57 11.56 -9.34
CA VAL A 325 -12.19 12.06 -8.10
C VAL A 325 -12.00 13.57 -7.94
N VAL A 326 -10.78 14.08 -8.17
CA VAL A 326 -10.48 15.53 -8.11
C VAL A 326 -11.31 16.31 -9.12
N HIS A 327 -11.57 15.74 -10.29
CA HIS A 327 -12.43 16.33 -11.32
C HIS A 327 -13.93 16.17 -11.04
N GLY A 328 -14.35 15.50 -9.97
CA GLY A 328 -15.75 15.20 -9.67
C GLY A 328 -16.40 14.17 -10.61
N LYS A 329 -15.58 13.35 -11.28
CA LYS A 329 -16.03 12.33 -12.25
C LYS A 329 -15.97 10.90 -11.72
N GLY A 330 -15.20 10.67 -10.64
CA GLY A 330 -14.99 9.38 -10.00
C GLY A 330 -15.45 9.38 -8.56
N ALA A 331 -15.51 8.19 -7.95
CA ALA A 331 -15.70 7.99 -6.52
C ALA A 331 -14.42 7.49 -5.86
N VAL A 332 -14.28 7.75 -4.56
CA VAL A 332 -13.18 7.18 -3.74
C VAL A 332 -13.38 5.67 -3.63
N GLU A 333 -12.43 4.89 -4.15
CA GLU A 333 -12.49 3.42 -4.09
C GLU A 333 -11.84 2.86 -2.83
N VAL A 334 -10.94 3.63 -2.20
CA VAL A 334 -10.26 3.28 -0.95
C VAL A 334 -10.41 4.43 0.03
N GLY A 335 -11.43 4.35 0.87
CA GLY A 335 -11.74 5.40 1.84
C GLY A 335 -11.01 5.22 3.16
N LEU A 336 -11.27 6.15 4.09
CA LEU A 336 -10.74 6.10 5.45
C LEU A 336 -11.14 4.81 6.19
N GLU A 337 -12.34 4.29 5.94
CA GLU A 337 -12.81 3.04 6.55
C GLU A 337 -11.96 1.84 6.11
N ASP A 338 -11.58 1.76 4.83
CA ASP A 338 -10.67 0.71 4.34
C ASP A 338 -9.30 0.81 5.00
N GLY A 339 -8.77 2.05 5.12
CA GLY A 339 -7.51 2.31 5.82
C GLY A 339 -7.57 1.92 7.30
N ILE A 340 -8.68 2.23 7.99
CA ILE A 340 -8.91 1.85 9.40
C ILE A 340 -8.89 0.33 9.55
N TRP A 341 -9.66 -0.39 8.73
CA TRP A 341 -9.72 -1.85 8.80
C TRP A 341 -8.37 -2.51 8.52
N ALA A 342 -7.65 -2.05 7.51
CA ALA A 342 -6.34 -2.59 7.18
C ALA A 342 -5.33 -2.45 8.34
N VAL A 343 -5.33 -1.29 9.02
CA VAL A 343 -4.48 -1.08 10.21
C VAL A 343 -4.94 -1.93 11.39
N ARG A 344 -6.24 -1.98 11.70
CA ARG A 344 -6.78 -2.79 12.81
C ARG A 344 -6.48 -4.27 12.65
N MET A 345 -6.59 -4.82 11.43
CA MET A 345 -6.22 -6.20 11.15
C MET A 345 -4.73 -6.45 11.39
N GLY A 346 -3.87 -5.52 10.96
CA GLY A 346 -2.43 -5.59 11.22
C GLY A 346 -2.07 -5.53 12.71
N GLN A 347 -2.71 -4.64 13.45
CA GLN A 347 -2.55 -4.52 14.91
C GLN A 347 -3.03 -5.80 15.64
N ALA A 348 -4.17 -6.35 15.25
CA ALA A 348 -4.70 -7.61 15.80
C ALA A 348 -3.76 -8.79 15.49
N ALA A 349 -3.18 -8.83 14.29
CA ALA A 349 -2.19 -9.85 13.93
C ALA A 349 -0.92 -9.73 14.78
N GLN A 350 -0.42 -8.50 15.02
CA GLN A 350 0.72 -8.28 15.92
C GLN A 350 0.41 -8.67 17.38
N GLU A 351 -0.78 -8.36 17.86
CA GLU A 351 -1.21 -8.77 19.21
C GLU A 351 -1.31 -10.29 19.30
N SER A 352 -1.93 -10.95 18.32
CA SER A 352 -2.03 -12.40 18.26
C SER A 352 -0.67 -13.07 18.27
N ALA A 353 0.29 -12.61 17.46
CA ALA A 353 1.64 -13.16 17.42
C ALA A 353 2.41 -12.99 18.74
N ARG A 354 2.21 -11.85 19.43
CA ARG A 354 2.86 -11.60 20.73
C ARG A 354 2.27 -12.42 21.87
N THR A 355 0.96 -12.64 21.85
CA THR A 355 0.26 -13.30 22.96
C THR A 355 0.05 -14.80 22.74
N GLY A 356 0.19 -15.27 21.50
CA GLY A 356 -0.18 -16.62 21.08
C GLY A 356 -1.70 -16.89 21.12
N MET A 357 -2.50 -15.83 21.23
CA MET A 357 -3.95 -15.91 21.35
C MET A 357 -4.63 -15.38 20.07
N MET A 358 -5.78 -15.93 19.76
CA MET A 358 -6.65 -15.38 18.71
C MET A 358 -7.25 -14.06 19.18
N VAL A 359 -7.30 -13.07 18.28
CA VAL A 359 -7.87 -11.74 18.54
C VAL A 359 -9.17 -11.56 17.76
N THR A 360 -10.23 -11.17 18.43
CA THR A 360 -11.52 -10.81 17.82
C THR A 360 -11.51 -9.33 17.40
N LEU A 361 -12.07 -9.01 16.23
CA LEU A 361 -12.10 -7.67 15.61
C LEU A 361 -13.44 -6.96 15.79
#